data_51dcc1a4211b730147154982406e5050
#
_entry.id   51dcc1a4211b730147154982406e5050
#
_cell.length_a   1.000
_cell.length_b   1.000
_cell.length_c   1.000
_cell.angle_alpha   90.00
_cell.angle_beta   90.00
_cell.angle_gamma   90.00
#
_symmetry.space_group_name_H-M   'P 1'
#
loop_
_entity.id
_entity.type
_entity.pdbx_description
1 polymer ?
#
loop_
_entity_poly.entity_id
_entity_poly.type
_entity_poly.pdbx_seq_one_letter_code
_entity_poly.pdbx_strand_id
1 'polypeptide(L)'
;DIVEATRPFDLFIDDLPTWYLRRSRERIKDNEKEAKATLYFVMRTLVQLLAPFAPFTAEDIWLKLKLTADAESVHLATWPIADVVNDVTLTDMARARAIVEKALAARQENKIPVRQPLSKLSISENLPVEYFEVMKDELNIKEIVIDESLPKGEVVLETEITPELRAEGMVRELIRAIQDMRKAAGLTPSDTITLSIETNEAGVMVLEKFADDIKKTVLAERFTFGANDGEEVKIDDLVFKVKIEK
;
A
#
# COMPACT_ATOMS: atom_id res chain seq x y z
N ASP A 1 -26.99 -12.85 20.50
CA ASP A 1 -27.11 -13.53 19.22
C ASP A 1 -25.70 -13.80 18.67
N ILE A 2 -25.42 -15.06 18.27
CA ILE A 2 -24.11 -15.47 17.76
C ILE A 2 -23.80 -14.74 16.44
N VAL A 3 -24.77 -14.59 15.55
CA VAL A 3 -24.61 -13.91 14.28
C VAL A 3 -24.22 -12.44 14.49
N GLU A 4 -24.81 -11.78 15.44
CA GLU A 4 -24.49 -10.41 15.79
C GLU A 4 -23.07 -10.29 16.40
N ALA A 5 -22.68 -11.24 17.20
CA ALA A 5 -21.34 -11.31 17.80
C ALA A 5 -20.23 -11.58 16.76
N THR A 6 -20.52 -12.30 15.67
CA THR A 6 -19.52 -12.63 14.63
C THR A 6 -19.41 -11.60 13.52
N ARG A 7 -20.47 -10.82 13.27
CA ARG A 7 -20.50 -9.82 12.18
C ARG A 7 -19.31 -8.83 12.18
N PRO A 8 -18.81 -8.31 13.32
CA PRO A 8 -17.64 -7.43 13.33
C PRO A 8 -16.37 -8.07 12.80
N PHE A 9 -16.24 -9.42 12.91
CA PHE A 9 -15.04 -10.13 12.42
C PHE A 9 -14.92 -10.08 10.92
N ASP A 10 -16.00 -10.18 10.17
CA ASP A 10 -15.98 -10.17 8.71
C ASP A 10 -15.36 -8.86 8.21
N LEU A 11 -15.85 -7.72 8.70
CA LEU A 11 -15.33 -6.40 8.34
C LEU A 11 -13.87 -6.22 8.77
N PHE A 12 -13.53 -6.67 9.98
CA PHE A 12 -12.18 -6.52 10.51
C PHE A 12 -11.16 -7.39 9.75
N ILE A 13 -11.54 -8.63 9.42
CA ILE A 13 -10.69 -9.57 8.68
C ILE A 13 -10.46 -9.10 7.24
N ASP A 14 -11.45 -8.46 6.63
CA ASP A 14 -11.30 -7.86 5.30
C ASP A 14 -10.44 -6.59 5.32
N ASP A 15 -10.61 -5.74 6.33
CA ASP A 15 -9.86 -4.48 6.46
C ASP A 15 -8.40 -4.69 6.88
N LEU A 16 -8.10 -5.67 7.71
CA LEU A 16 -6.76 -5.89 8.22
C LEU A 16 -5.71 -6.10 7.12
N PRO A 17 -5.88 -6.99 6.13
CA PRO A 17 -4.94 -7.14 5.02
C PRO A 17 -5.03 -6.03 3.98
N THR A 18 -6.23 -5.58 3.64
CA THR A 18 -6.47 -4.68 2.52
C THR A 18 -6.12 -3.23 2.85
N TRP A 19 -6.21 -2.85 4.12
CA TRP A 19 -5.87 -1.51 4.59
C TRP A 19 -4.60 -1.50 5.44
N TYR A 20 -4.63 -2.09 6.64
CA TYR A 20 -3.52 -1.96 7.60
C TYR A 20 -2.24 -2.67 7.14
N LEU A 21 -2.30 -3.95 6.79
CA LEU A 21 -1.12 -4.74 6.43
C LEU A 21 -0.50 -4.23 5.12
N ARG A 22 -1.31 -3.86 4.14
CA ARG A 22 -0.83 -3.30 2.87
C ARG A 22 -0.04 -2.01 3.10
N ARG A 23 -0.53 -1.10 3.92
CA ARG A 23 0.14 0.17 4.26
C ARG A 23 1.38 -0.02 5.13
N SER A 24 1.35 -1.00 6.02
CA SER A 24 2.47 -1.28 6.93
C SER A 24 3.52 -2.22 6.34
N ARG A 25 3.34 -2.69 5.09
CA ARG A 25 4.20 -3.72 4.50
C ARG A 25 5.69 -3.36 4.52
N GLU A 26 6.06 -2.17 4.04
CA GLU A 26 7.47 -1.73 3.99
C GLU A 26 8.03 -1.54 5.40
N ARG A 27 7.27 -0.93 6.31
CA ARG A 27 7.66 -0.77 7.72
C ARG A 27 7.93 -2.13 8.39
N ILE A 28 7.09 -3.13 8.13
CA ILE A 28 7.24 -4.49 8.64
C ILE A 28 8.47 -5.17 8.02
N LYS A 29 8.69 -5.00 6.71
CA LYS A 29 9.85 -5.51 5.97
C LYS A 29 11.16 -4.91 6.50
N ASP A 30 11.16 -3.62 6.79
CA ASP A 30 12.30 -2.89 7.35
C ASP A 30 12.52 -3.15 8.86
N ASN A 31 11.79 -4.14 9.41
CA ASN A 31 11.88 -4.56 10.81
C ASN A 31 11.48 -3.47 11.82
N GLU A 32 10.63 -2.54 11.46
CA GLU A 32 10.13 -1.55 12.39
C GLU A 32 9.39 -2.22 13.54
N LYS A 33 9.87 -1.98 14.77
CA LYS A 33 9.40 -2.67 15.97
C LYS A 33 7.93 -2.36 16.28
N GLU A 34 7.52 -1.12 16.11
CA GLU A 34 6.16 -0.66 16.43
C GLU A 34 5.13 -1.28 15.47
N ALA A 35 5.41 -1.30 14.16
CA ALA A 35 4.53 -1.91 13.17
C ALA A 35 4.36 -3.43 13.43
N LYS A 36 5.45 -4.12 13.78
CA LYS A 36 5.41 -5.54 14.13
C LYS A 36 4.68 -5.80 15.43
N ALA A 37 4.93 -4.98 16.46
CA ALA A 37 4.27 -5.12 17.77
C ALA A 37 2.76 -4.91 17.65
N THR A 38 2.34 -3.91 16.87
CA THR A 38 0.91 -3.65 16.60
C THR A 38 0.26 -4.83 15.87
N LEU A 39 0.89 -5.34 14.80
CA LEU A 39 0.35 -6.50 14.08
C LEU A 39 0.27 -7.74 14.97
N TYR A 40 1.31 -7.98 15.76
CA TYR A 40 1.36 -9.09 16.70
C TYR A 40 0.25 -9.00 17.75
N PHE A 41 0.06 -7.82 18.36
CA PHE A 41 -1.03 -7.57 19.31
C PHE A 41 -2.40 -7.82 18.69
N VAL A 42 -2.63 -7.26 17.50
CA VAL A 42 -3.90 -7.41 16.77
C VAL A 42 -4.17 -8.88 16.46
N MET A 43 -3.18 -9.60 15.93
CA MET A 43 -3.36 -11.03 15.57
C MET A 43 -3.62 -11.88 16.81
N ARG A 44 -2.91 -11.65 17.91
CA ARG A 44 -3.15 -12.39 19.15
C ARG A 44 -4.57 -12.17 19.70
N THR A 45 -4.99 -10.92 19.77
CA THR A 45 -6.32 -10.55 20.24
C THR A 45 -7.40 -11.17 19.35
N LEU A 46 -7.22 -11.06 18.02
CA LEU A 46 -8.15 -11.62 17.05
C LEU A 46 -8.33 -13.13 17.23
N VAL A 47 -7.24 -13.90 17.37
CA VAL A 47 -7.36 -15.37 17.53
C VAL A 47 -8.00 -15.77 18.85
N GLN A 48 -7.78 -15.02 19.94
CA GLN A 48 -8.47 -15.25 21.21
C GLN A 48 -9.98 -15.01 21.06
N LEU A 49 -10.39 -13.95 20.37
CA LEU A 49 -11.80 -13.63 20.10
C LEU A 49 -12.45 -14.64 19.14
N LEU A 50 -11.70 -15.17 18.17
CA LEU A 50 -12.18 -16.17 17.20
C LEU A 50 -12.23 -17.60 17.75
N ALA A 51 -11.54 -17.89 18.84
CA ALA A 51 -11.44 -19.25 19.38
C ALA A 51 -12.79 -19.97 19.59
N PRO A 52 -13.86 -19.33 20.07
CA PRO A 52 -15.17 -19.97 20.20
C PRO A 52 -15.87 -20.27 18.86
N PHE A 53 -15.51 -19.56 17.77
CA PHE A 53 -16.20 -19.63 16.47
C PHE A 53 -15.42 -20.44 15.44
N ALA A 54 -14.10 -20.35 15.48
CA ALA A 54 -13.18 -21.03 14.57
C ALA A 54 -12.03 -21.72 15.33
N PRO A 55 -12.34 -22.73 16.17
CA PRO A 55 -11.41 -23.27 17.16
C PRO A 55 -10.12 -23.81 16.55
N PHE A 56 -10.17 -24.53 15.45
CA PHE A 56 -8.98 -25.11 14.84
C PHE A 56 -8.05 -24.05 14.21
N THR A 57 -8.63 -23.06 13.53
CA THR A 57 -7.87 -21.96 12.93
C THR A 57 -7.24 -21.09 14.01
N ALA A 58 -8.00 -20.77 15.04
CA ALA A 58 -7.52 -19.97 16.17
C ALA A 58 -6.36 -20.67 16.89
N GLU A 59 -6.48 -21.97 17.14
CA GLU A 59 -5.42 -22.76 17.77
C GLU A 59 -4.15 -22.83 16.91
N ASP A 60 -4.28 -23.10 15.60
CA ASP A 60 -3.12 -23.15 14.70
C ASP A 60 -2.35 -21.85 14.66
N ILE A 61 -3.06 -20.71 14.61
CA ILE A 61 -2.42 -19.39 14.64
C ILE A 61 -1.82 -19.08 16.01
N TRP A 62 -2.54 -19.41 17.10
CA TRP A 62 -2.06 -19.23 18.46
C TRP A 62 -0.73 -19.94 18.69
N LEU A 63 -0.63 -21.20 18.31
CA LEU A 63 0.60 -21.99 18.47
C LEU A 63 1.80 -21.41 17.74
N LYS A 64 1.59 -20.64 16.67
CA LYS A 64 2.64 -19.93 15.93
C LYS A 64 3.02 -18.58 16.57
N LEU A 65 2.09 -17.96 17.31
CA LEU A 65 2.27 -16.63 17.88
C LEU A 65 2.61 -16.63 19.37
N LYS A 66 2.27 -17.71 20.10
CA LYS A 66 2.44 -17.76 21.56
C LYS A 66 3.89 -17.63 21.99
N LEU A 67 4.11 -16.98 23.13
CA LEU A 67 5.38 -16.91 23.82
C LEU A 67 5.49 -18.04 24.84
N THR A 68 6.69 -18.28 25.36
CA THR A 68 6.95 -19.36 26.32
C THR A 68 6.12 -19.23 27.61
N ALA A 69 5.74 -18.03 28.00
CA ALA A 69 4.94 -17.77 29.21
C ALA A 69 3.42 -17.83 28.95
N ASP A 70 2.99 -17.99 27.70
CA ASP A 70 1.57 -18.04 27.35
C ASP A 70 0.94 -19.41 27.64
N ALA A 71 -0.39 -19.45 27.64
CA ALA A 71 -1.15 -20.70 27.75
C ALA A 71 -0.78 -21.67 26.61
N GLU A 72 -0.81 -22.97 26.90
CA GLU A 72 -0.49 -24.00 25.88
C GLU A 72 -1.44 -23.97 24.68
N SER A 73 -2.68 -23.61 24.92
CA SER A 73 -3.75 -23.51 23.92
C SER A 73 -4.47 -22.18 24.02
N VAL A 74 -4.97 -21.66 22.91
CA VAL A 74 -5.82 -20.45 22.89
C VAL A 74 -7.07 -20.63 23.76
N HIS A 75 -7.58 -21.85 23.86
CA HIS A 75 -8.77 -22.19 24.64
C HIS A 75 -8.54 -22.14 26.16
N LEU A 76 -7.28 -22.13 26.59
CA LEU A 76 -6.88 -21.95 27.99
C LEU A 76 -6.41 -20.51 28.28
N ALA A 77 -6.32 -19.67 27.26
CA ALA A 77 -5.93 -18.28 27.41
C ALA A 77 -7.06 -17.46 28.05
N THR A 78 -6.65 -16.41 28.77
CA THR A 78 -7.60 -15.46 29.35
C THR A 78 -8.28 -14.66 28.24
N TRP A 79 -9.59 -14.45 28.36
CA TRP A 79 -10.35 -13.61 27.42
C TRP A 79 -9.78 -12.18 27.38
N PRO A 80 -9.58 -11.59 26.17
CA PRO A 80 -9.05 -10.25 26.06
C PRO A 80 -9.96 -9.22 26.75
N ILE A 81 -9.33 -8.31 27.47
CA ILE A 81 -10.02 -7.18 28.09
C ILE A 81 -9.97 -6.01 27.10
N ALA A 82 -11.14 -5.42 26.84
CA ALA A 82 -11.19 -4.22 26.03
C ALA A 82 -10.49 -3.05 26.73
N ASP A 83 -9.60 -2.39 26.01
CA ASP A 83 -8.97 -1.15 26.46
C ASP A 83 -9.86 0.06 26.10
N VAL A 84 -9.46 1.24 26.53
CA VAL A 84 -10.17 2.49 26.22
C VAL A 84 -10.10 2.73 24.70
N VAL A 85 -11.28 2.82 24.09
CA VAL A 85 -11.40 3.10 22.66
C VAL A 85 -11.29 4.61 22.43
N ASN A 86 -10.46 5.03 21.50
CA ASN A 86 -10.40 6.42 21.05
C ASN A 86 -11.37 6.64 19.89
N ASP A 87 -12.61 7.01 20.23
CA ASP A 87 -13.68 7.24 19.25
C ASP A 87 -13.36 8.35 18.24
N VAL A 88 -12.56 9.34 18.64
CA VAL A 88 -12.13 10.43 17.75
C VAL A 88 -11.24 9.86 16.64
N THR A 89 -10.23 9.07 16.99
CA THR A 89 -9.35 8.42 16.01
C THR A 89 -10.13 7.51 15.06
N LEU A 90 -11.06 6.72 15.57
CA LEU A 90 -11.91 5.86 14.74
C LEU A 90 -12.79 6.67 13.77
N THR A 91 -13.40 7.73 14.27
CA THR A 91 -14.28 8.61 13.47
C THR A 91 -13.47 9.32 12.38
N ASP A 92 -12.33 9.90 12.71
CA ASP A 92 -11.49 10.63 11.76
C ASP A 92 -10.87 9.68 10.71
N MET A 93 -10.47 8.47 11.11
CA MET A 93 -10.02 7.47 10.14
C MET A 93 -11.15 7.03 9.19
N ALA A 94 -12.37 6.85 9.71
CA ALA A 94 -13.52 6.53 8.87
C ALA A 94 -13.83 7.66 7.86
N ARG A 95 -13.72 8.92 8.27
CA ARG A 95 -13.87 10.09 7.39
C ARG A 95 -12.76 10.13 6.34
N ALA A 96 -11.50 9.91 6.72
CA ALA A 96 -10.38 9.84 5.79
C ALA A 96 -10.58 8.73 4.75
N ARG A 97 -11.03 7.55 5.15
CA ARG A 97 -11.33 6.43 4.23
C ARG A 97 -12.47 6.77 3.27
N ALA A 98 -13.53 7.44 3.74
CA ALA A 98 -14.63 7.88 2.87
C ALA A 98 -14.16 8.92 1.82
N ILE A 99 -13.25 9.82 2.18
CA ILE A 99 -12.62 10.75 1.23
C ILE A 99 -11.79 9.98 0.19
N VAL A 100 -10.98 9.01 0.62
CA VAL A 100 -10.18 8.16 -0.28
C VAL A 100 -11.08 7.43 -1.27
N GLU A 101 -12.18 6.84 -0.82
CA GLU A 101 -13.14 6.14 -1.68
C GLU A 101 -13.71 7.07 -2.76
N LYS A 102 -14.15 8.27 -2.38
CA LYS A 102 -14.66 9.26 -3.33
C LYS A 102 -13.62 9.72 -4.33
N ALA A 103 -12.40 9.97 -3.89
CA ALA A 103 -11.31 10.38 -4.76
C ALA A 103 -10.87 9.25 -5.72
N LEU A 104 -10.92 7.99 -5.28
CA LEU A 104 -10.69 6.84 -6.16
C LEU A 104 -11.81 6.68 -7.20
N ALA A 105 -13.07 6.91 -6.82
CA ALA A 105 -14.19 6.95 -7.76
C ALA A 105 -14.00 8.06 -8.81
N ALA A 106 -13.62 9.26 -8.38
CA ALA A 106 -13.32 10.36 -9.31
C ALA A 106 -12.15 10.04 -10.27
N ARG A 107 -11.11 9.34 -9.79
CA ARG A 107 -10.05 8.82 -10.68
C ARG A 107 -10.59 7.86 -11.72
N GLN A 108 -11.45 6.93 -11.32
CA GLN A 108 -12.04 5.93 -12.21
C GLN A 108 -12.92 6.58 -13.29
N GLU A 109 -13.74 7.56 -12.93
CA GLU A 109 -14.57 8.33 -13.86
C GLU A 109 -13.73 9.05 -14.92
N ASN A 110 -12.58 9.61 -14.49
CA ASN A 110 -11.62 10.27 -15.37
C ASN A 110 -10.64 9.30 -16.07
N LYS A 111 -10.76 7.98 -15.83
CA LYS A 111 -9.88 6.94 -16.37
C LYS A 111 -8.39 7.14 -16.05
N ILE A 112 -8.11 7.73 -14.90
CA ILE A 112 -6.74 7.98 -14.42
C ILE A 112 -6.34 6.85 -13.45
N PRO A 113 -5.35 6.02 -13.81
CA PRO A 113 -4.90 4.94 -12.92
C PRO A 113 -4.27 5.50 -11.64
N VAL A 114 -4.41 4.76 -10.53
CA VAL A 114 -3.86 5.21 -9.22
C VAL A 114 -2.34 5.41 -9.26
N ARG A 115 -1.63 4.69 -10.13
CA ARG A 115 -0.17 4.83 -10.31
C ARG A 115 0.24 6.16 -10.94
N GLN A 116 -0.66 6.81 -11.70
CA GLN A 116 -0.42 8.16 -12.18
C GLN A 116 -0.54 9.15 -11.00
N PRO A 117 0.55 9.79 -10.57
CA PRO A 117 0.45 10.81 -9.53
C PRO A 117 -0.32 12.03 -10.03
N LEU A 118 -1.07 12.65 -9.12
CA LEU A 118 -1.78 13.89 -9.38
C LEU A 118 -1.30 14.99 -8.44
N SER A 119 -1.52 16.23 -8.83
CA SER A 119 -1.03 17.40 -8.10
C SER A 119 -1.77 17.59 -6.78
N LYS A 120 -3.12 17.61 -6.81
CA LYS A 120 -3.90 18.10 -5.70
C LYS A 120 -5.26 17.43 -5.57
N LEU A 121 -5.70 17.27 -4.31
CA LEU A 121 -7.06 16.96 -3.92
C LEU A 121 -7.58 18.09 -3.02
N SER A 122 -8.70 18.70 -3.38
CA SER A 122 -9.43 19.62 -2.51
C SER A 122 -10.54 18.86 -1.78
N ILE A 123 -10.64 19.05 -0.47
CA ILE A 123 -11.63 18.40 0.39
C ILE A 123 -12.39 19.46 1.17
N SER A 124 -13.70 19.22 1.41
CA SER A 124 -14.54 20.14 2.20
C SER A 124 -14.41 19.93 3.71
N GLU A 125 -13.77 18.85 4.13
CA GLU A 125 -13.73 18.44 5.53
C GLU A 125 -12.43 18.85 6.21
N ASN A 126 -12.56 19.42 7.40
CA ASN A 126 -11.40 19.66 8.26
C ASN A 126 -11.03 18.37 9.01
N LEU A 127 -9.94 17.74 8.61
CA LEU A 127 -9.32 16.58 9.25
C LEU A 127 -7.96 16.95 9.81
N PRO A 128 -7.51 16.32 10.92
CA PRO A 128 -6.14 16.48 11.40
C PRO A 128 -5.11 16.10 10.32
N VAL A 129 -4.02 16.86 10.28
CA VAL A 129 -3.01 16.76 9.19
C VAL A 129 -2.33 15.38 9.11
N GLU A 130 -2.28 14.64 10.20
CA GLU A 130 -1.74 13.27 10.24
C GLU A 130 -2.49 12.31 9.32
N TYR A 131 -3.77 12.55 9.04
CA TYR A 131 -4.54 11.75 8.08
C TYR A 131 -4.25 12.11 6.63
N PHE A 132 -3.67 13.30 6.37
CA PHE A 132 -3.36 13.72 5.00
C PHE A 132 -2.28 12.84 4.38
N GLU A 133 -1.25 12.47 5.14
CA GLU A 133 -0.21 11.56 4.63
C GLU A 133 -0.80 10.19 4.27
N VAL A 134 -1.72 9.70 5.11
CA VAL A 134 -2.45 8.45 4.82
C VAL A 134 -3.22 8.54 3.50
N MET A 135 -3.94 9.65 3.28
CA MET A 135 -4.73 9.85 2.07
C MET A 135 -3.86 10.12 0.84
N LYS A 136 -2.76 10.88 0.98
CA LYS A 136 -1.80 11.13 -0.13
C LYS A 136 -1.21 9.84 -0.66
N ASP A 137 -0.78 8.95 0.24
CA ASP A 137 -0.21 7.65 -0.13
C ASP A 137 -1.23 6.78 -0.87
N GLU A 138 -2.46 6.68 -0.33
CA GLU A 138 -3.53 5.88 -0.92
C GLU A 138 -3.95 6.36 -2.30
N LEU A 139 -4.00 7.67 -2.46
CA LEU A 139 -4.47 8.33 -3.66
C LEU A 139 -3.35 8.65 -4.66
N ASN A 140 -2.09 8.52 -4.24
CA ASN A 140 -0.95 8.98 -5.02
C ASN A 140 -1.10 10.45 -5.45
N ILE A 141 -1.28 11.32 -4.46
CA ILE A 141 -1.50 12.77 -4.63
C ILE A 141 -0.41 13.53 -3.89
N LYS A 142 0.08 14.62 -4.48
CA LYS A 142 1.16 15.44 -3.89
C LYS A 142 0.65 16.32 -2.75
N GLU A 143 -0.54 16.89 -2.89
CA GLU A 143 -1.08 17.86 -1.95
C GLU A 143 -2.55 17.60 -1.65
N ILE A 144 -2.96 17.81 -0.39
CA ILE A 144 -4.36 17.87 0.03
C ILE A 144 -4.62 19.25 0.60
N VAL A 145 -5.68 19.90 0.13
CA VAL A 145 -6.08 21.25 0.54
C VAL A 145 -7.50 21.22 1.05
N ILE A 146 -7.74 21.92 2.16
CA ILE A 146 -9.09 22.14 2.66
C ILE A 146 -9.68 23.31 1.88
N ASP A 147 -10.82 23.09 1.25
CA ASP A 147 -11.60 24.10 0.52
C ASP A 147 -12.99 24.20 1.11
N GLU A 148 -13.18 25.17 1.97
CA GLU A 148 -14.45 25.43 2.66
C GLU A 148 -15.59 25.87 1.72
N SER A 149 -15.30 26.20 0.47
CA SER A 149 -16.31 26.54 -0.54
C SER A 149 -17.03 25.32 -1.11
N LEU A 150 -16.44 24.12 -0.94
CA LEU A 150 -17.05 22.87 -1.41
C LEU A 150 -18.21 22.45 -0.53
N PRO A 151 -19.27 21.87 -1.10
CA PRO A 151 -20.34 21.26 -0.34
C PRO A 151 -19.78 20.19 0.61
N LYS A 152 -20.40 20.06 1.78
CA LYS A 152 -19.95 19.12 2.81
C LYS A 152 -19.83 17.69 2.27
N GLY A 153 -18.68 17.08 2.48
CA GLY A 153 -18.39 15.71 2.06
C GLY A 153 -18.03 15.59 0.58
N GLU A 154 -17.91 16.69 -0.17
CA GLU A 154 -17.41 16.66 -1.54
C GLU A 154 -15.88 16.74 -1.61
N VAL A 155 -15.36 16.20 -2.69
CA VAL A 155 -13.94 16.21 -3.04
C VAL A 155 -13.78 16.63 -4.50
N VAL A 156 -12.73 17.42 -4.77
CA VAL A 156 -12.38 17.83 -6.13
C VAL A 156 -10.95 17.42 -6.43
N LEU A 157 -10.80 16.57 -7.43
CA LEU A 157 -9.52 16.05 -7.88
C LEU A 157 -8.98 16.91 -9.02
N GLU A 158 -7.75 17.43 -8.87
CA GLU A 158 -7.03 18.06 -9.97
C GLU A 158 -6.58 16.99 -10.97
N THR A 159 -7.16 17.02 -12.16
CA THR A 159 -6.94 15.99 -13.18
C THR A 159 -5.92 16.40 -14.25
N GLU A 160 -5.40 17.61 -14.20
CA GLU A 160 -4.35 18.07 -15.09
C GLU A 160 -3.04 17.33 -14.78
N ILE A 161 -2.49 16.65 -15.78
CA ILE A 161 -1.25 15.89 -15.63
C ILE A 161 -0.12 16.70 -16.25
N THR A 162 0.73 17.28 -15.40
CA THR A 162 1.92 18.00 -15.87
C THR A 162 2.95 17.03 -16.46
N PRO A 163 3.92 17.52 -17.28
CA PRO A 163 4.99 16.67 -17.82
C PRO A 163 5.76 15.91 -16.72
N GLU A 164 5.99 16.55 -15.57
CA GLU A 164 6.68 15.96 -14.43
C GLU A 164 5.87 14.81 -13.80
N LEU A 165 4.57 15.02 -13.61
CA LEU A 165 3.67 13.98 -13.07
C LEU A 165 3.53 12.81 -14.04
N ARG A 166 3.52 13.09 -15.35
CA ARG A 166 3.50 12.05 -16.38
C ARG A 166 4.79 11.22 -16.33
N ALA A 167 5.96 11.86 -16.26
CA ALA A 167 7.24 11.18 -16.14
C ALA A 167 7.30 10.27 -14.89
N GLU A 168 6.84 10.76 -13.75
CA GLU A 168 6.77 9.96 -12.52
C GLU A 168 5.80 8.77 -12.67
N GLY A 169 4.64 8.98 -13.27
CA GLY A 169 3.68 7.90 -13.56
C GLY A 169 4.27 6.81 -14.45
N MET A 170 4.97 7.23 -15.49
CA MET A 170 5.67 6.34 -16.43
C MET A 170 6.74 5.48 -15.74
N VAL A 171 7.55 6.10 -14.87
CA VAL A 171 8.56 5.38 -14.07
C VAL A 171 7.91 4.35 -13.15
N ARG A 172 6.78 4.67 -12.51
CA ARG A 172 6.06 3.71 -11.66
C ARG A 172 5.50 2.52 -12.43
N GLU A 173 4.99 2.75 -13.65
CA GLU A 173 4.56 1.64 -14.52
C GLU A 173 5.74 0.78 -14.95
N LEU A 174 6.89 1.37 -15.26
CA LEU A 174 8.12 0.63 -15.60
C LEU A 174 8.61 -0.19 -14.41
N ILE A 175 8.69 0.39 -13.21
CA ILE A 175 9.04 -0.33 -11.99
C ILE A 175 8.13 -1.54 -11.79
N ARG A 176 6.83 -1.38 -12.01
CA ARG A 176 5.89 -2.50 -11.92
C ARG A 176 6.21 -3.59 -12.92
N ALA A 177 6.43 -3.24 -14.20
CA ALA A 177 6.79 -4.20 -15.21
C ALA A 177 8.06 -4.98 -14.83
N ILE A 178 9.09 -4.29 -14.31
CA ILE A 178 10.31 -4.92 -13.81
C ILE A 178 10.01 -5.87 -12.62
N GLN A 179 9.14 -5.49 -11.70
CA GLN A 179 8.75 -6.37 -10.59
C GLN A 179 7.98 -7.60 -11.06
N ASP A 180 7.12 -7.46 -12.07
CA ASP A 180 6.42 -8.60 -12.70
C ASP A 180 7.44 -9.54 -13.41
N MET A 181 8.45 -9.00 -14.11
CA MET A 181 9.55 -9.78 -14.70
C MET A 181 10.36 -10.52 -13.62
N ARG A 182 10.71 -9.85 -12.52
CA ARG A 182 11.40 -10.46 -11.37
C ARG A 182 10.63 -11.66 -10.83
N LYS A 183 9.31 -11.50 -10.66
CA LYS A 183 8.42 -12.57 -10.20
C LYS A 183 8.36 -13.73 -11.20
N ALA A 184 8.27 -13.43 -12.50
CA ALA A 184 8.27 -14.43 -13.56
C ALA A 184 9.61 -15.21 -13.63
N ALA A 185 10.73 -14.55 -13.33
CA ALA A 185 12.05 -15.16 -13.21
C ALA A 185 12.25 -15.96 -11.89
N GLY A 186 11.23 -16.03 -11.00
CA GLY A 186 11.32 -16.75 -9.73
C GLY A 186 12.20 -16.09 -8.68
N LEU A 187 12.50 -14.79 -8.81
CA LEU A 187 13.33 -14.05 -7.86
C LEU A 187 12.56 -13.77 -6.57
N THR A 188 13.26 -13.87 -5.45
CA THR A 188 12.72 -13.50 -4.14
C THR A 188 12.74 -11.97 -3.96
N PRO A 189 11.96 -11.43 -3.00
CA PRO A 189 11.98 -9.99 -2.70
C PRO A 189 13.34 -9.43 -2.27
N SER A 190 14.27 -10.29 -1.82
CA SER A 190 15.64 -9.91 -1.38
C SER A 190 16.72 -10.11 -2.42
N ASP A 191 16.42 -10.74 -3.54
CA ASP A 191 17.42 -10.95 -4.62
C ASP A 191 17.74 -9.61 -5.29
N THR A 192 19.01 -9.38 -5.55
CA THR A 192 19.48 -8.23 -6.34
C THR A 192 19.56 -8.60 -7.82
N ILE A 193 19.50 -7.58 -8.69
CA ILE A 193 19.55 -7.75 -10.15
C ILE A 193 20.54 -6.77 -10.78
N THR A 194 21.01 -7.13 -11.97
CA THR A 194 21.55 -6.19 -12.94
C THR A 194 20.43 -5.80 -13.91
N LEU A 195 20.18 -4.50 -14.07
CA LEU A 195 19.14 -3.94 -14.92
C LEU A 195 19.76 -3.23 -16.12
N SER A 196 19.37 -3.61 -17.32
CA SER A 196 19.71 -2.91 -18.56
C SER A 196 18.44 -2.47 -19.28
N ILE A 197 18.38 -1.20 -19.68
CA ILE A 197 17.24 -0.64 -20.40
C ILE A 197 17.70 0.02 -21.69
N GLU A 198 17.08 -0.36 -22.80
CA GLU A 198 17.20 0.31 -24.08
C GLU A 198 15.93 1.14 -24.32
N THR A 199 16.11 2.41 -24.64
CA THR A 199 15.02 3.34 -24.99
C THR A 199 15.58 4.52 -25.79
N ASN A 200 14.74 5.42 -26.27
CA ASN A 200 15.17 6.62 -26.98
C ASN A 200 15.70 7.71 -26.01
N GLU A 201 16.24 8.79 -26.54
CA GLU A 201 16.81 9.89 -25.75
C GLU A 201 15.81 10.48 -24.73
N ALA A 202 14.55 10.65 -25.11
CA ALA A 202 13.51 11.14 -24.21
C ALA A 202 13.26 10.18 -23.03
N GLY A 203 13.25 8.87 -23.30
CA GLY A 203 13.15 7.85 -22.26
C GLY A 203 14.37 7.84 -21.33
N VAL A 204 15.58 7.98 -21.85
CA VAL A 204 16.82 8.07 -21.05
C VAL A 204 16.74 9.27 -20.10
N MET A 205 16.37 10.46 -20.60
CA MET A 205 16.25 11.68 -19.76
C MET A 205 15.25 11.48 -18.60
N VAL A 206 14.13 10.82 -18.85
CA VAL A 206 13.16 10.50 -17.79
C VAL A 206 13.77 9.54 -16.77
N LEU A 207 14.39 8.45 -17.22
CA LEU A 207 14.93 7.42 -16.34
C LEU A 207 16.13 7.90 -15.52
N GLU A 208 16.98 8.75 -16.07
CA GLU A 208 18.11 9.35 -15.34
C GLU A 208 17.65 10.17 -14.13
N LYS A 209 16.57 10.94 -14.29
CA LYS A 209 15.98 11.73 -13.20
C LYS A 209 15.51 10.87 -12.01
N PHE A 210 15.08 9.64 -12.27
CA PHE A 210 14.54 8.71 -11.28
C PHE A 210 15.42 7.47 -11.06
N ALA A 211 16.68 7.52 -11.50
CA ALA A 211 17.55 6.34 -11.51
C ALA A 211 17.76 5.72 -10.12
N ASP A 212 17.92 6.54 -9.10
CA ASP A 212 18.11 6.08 -7.72
C ASP A 212 16.85 5.43 -7.16
N ASP A 213 15.67 6.00 -7.43
CA ASP A 213 14.39 5.42 -7.01
C ASP A 213 14.13 4.08 -7.70
N ILE A 214 14.43 3.98 -9.00
CA ILE A 214 14.34 2.73 -9.75
C ILE A 214 15.26 1.69 -9.13
N LYS A 215 16.57 1.97 -8.99
CA LYS A 215 17.55 1.06 -8.41
C LYS A 215 17.10 0.54 -7.04
N LYS A 216 16.71 1.45 -6.16
CA LYS A 216 16.27 1.11 -4.80
C LYS A 216 15.04 0.22 -4.81
N THR A 217 14.04 0.56 -5.63
CA THR A 217 12.74 -0.13 -5.62
C THR A 217 12.81 -1.51 -6.23
N VAL A 218 13.61 -1.68 -7.31
CA VAL A 218 13.76 -2.99 -7.98
C VAL A 218 14.97 -3.78 -7.49
N LEU A 219 15.72 -3.28 -6.49
CA LEU A 219 16.95 -3.87 -5.96
C LEU A 219 17.99 -4.13 -7.06
N ALA A 220 18.23 -3.12 -7.91
CA ALA A 220 19.24 -3.19 -8.94
C ALA A 220 20.62 -2.75 -8.40
N GLU A 221 21.61 -3.66 -8.36
CA GLU A 221 22.99 -3.30 -8.04
C GLU A 221 23.63 -2.49 -9.15
N ARG A 222 23.30 -2.84 -10.40
CA ARG A 222 23.75 -2.11 -11.60
C ARG A 222 22.53 -1.72 -12.43
N PHE A 223 22.56 -0.49 -12.92
CA PHE A 223 21.55 0.03 -13.85
C PHE A 223 22.28 0.71 -15.00
N THR A 224 22.08 0.23 -16.21
CA THR A 224 22.75 0.69 -17.42
C THR A 224 21.75 0.97 -18.54
N PHE A 225 22.12 1.89 -19.41
CA PHE A 225 21.40 2.16 -20.66
C PHE A 225 22.19 1.57 -21.83
N GLY A 226 21.53 0.87 -22.72
CA GLY A 226 22.16 0.32 -23.93
C GLY A 226 21.31 -0.73 -24.60
N ALA A 227 21.68 -1.05 -25.84
CA ALA A 227 21.01 -2.09 -26.63
C ALA A 227 21.03 -3.42 -25.88
N ASN A 228 19.89 -4.08 -25.81
CA ASN A 228 19.72 -5.38 -25.17
C ASN A 228 18.65 -6.22 -25.88
N ASP A 229 18.57 -7.50 -25.54
CA ASP A 229 17.63 -8.48 -26.05
C ASP A 229 16.48 -8.79 -25.07
N GLY A 230 16.21 -7.84 -24.17
CA GLY A 230 15.18 -7.96 -23.13
C GLY A 230 13.76 -7.86 -23.63
N GLU A 231 12.83 -7.89 -22.68
CA GLU A 231 11.39 -7.80 -22.94
C GLU A 231 10.99 -6.36 -23.26
N GLU A 232 10.09 -6.19 -24.24
CA GLU A 232 9.60 -4.89 -24.64
C GLU A 232 8.42 -4.46 -23.78
N VAL A 233 8.54 -3.31 -23.13
CA VAL A 233 7.52 -2.67 -22.31
C VAL A 233 7.12 -1.34 -22.96
N LYS A 234 5.87 -1.22 -23.38
CA LYS A 234 5.33 0.02 -23.93
C LYS A 234 4.56 0.77 -22.85
N ILE A 235 4.95 2.01 -22.61
CA ILE A 235 4.28 2.91 -21.65
C ILE A 235 4.05 4.25 -22.34
N ASP A 236 2.81 4.66 -22.48
CA ASP A 236 2.40 5.81 -23.28
C ASP A 236 3.01 5.76 -24.70
N ASP A 237 3.78 6.78 -25.06
CA ASP A 237 4.45 6.91 -26.36
C ASP A 237 5.90 6.37 -26.37
N LEU A 238 6.39 5.87 -25.23
CA LEU A 238 7.74 5.33 -25.12
C LEU A 238 7.76 3.81 -25.08
N VAL A 239 8.83 3.28 -25.66
CA VAL A 239 9.14 1.85 -25.64
C VAL A 239 10.44 1.64 -24.88
N PHE A 240 10.40 0.70 -23.93
CA PHE A 240 11.54 0.29 -23.13
C PHE A 240 11.81 -1.18 -23.37
N LYS A 241 13.01 -1.55 -23.80
CA LYS A 241 13.45 -2.94 -23.74
C LYS A 241 14.19 -3.16 -22.44
N VAL A 242 13.68 -4.06 -21.64
CA VAL A 242 14.13 -4.27 -20.26
C VAL A 242 14.72 -5.66 -20.12
N LYS A 243 15.97 -5.73 -19.70
CA LYS A 243 16.66 -6.98 -19.37
C LYS A 243 17.05 -6.98 -17.90
N ILE A 244 16.67 -8.06 -17.21
CA ILE A 244 17.07 -8.32 -15.83
C ILE A 244 17.96 -9.56 -15.79
N GLU A 245 19.05 -9.50 -15.06
CA GLU A 245 19.98 -10.62 -14.81
C GLU A 245 20.24 -10.70 -13.30
N LYS A 246 20.36 -11.93 -12.79
CA LYS A 246 20.70 -12.18 -11.37
C LYS A 246 22.20 -12.11 -11.14
#